data_bdabe99e532f1b6b96bb441a3a66822a
#
_entry.id   bdabe99e532f1b6b96bb441a3a66822a
#
_cell.length_a   1.000
_cell.length_b   1.000
_cell.length_c   1.000
_cell.angle_alpha   90.00
_cell.angle_beta   90.00
_cell.angle_gamma   90.00
#
_symmetry.space_group_name_H-M   'P 1'
#
loop_
_entity.id
_entity.type
_entity.pdbx_description
1 polymer ?
#
loop_
_entity_poly.entity_id
_entity_poly.type
_entity_poly.pdbx_seq_one_letter_code
_entity_poly.pdbx_strand_id
1 'polypeptide(L)'
;ESTYEQGGTSIIKAAGNIKCVYDNLQECEKTVLEFPKTVMLAAPGITISQAVVKVTEEEFKANFASCMDQLEKKLKIQRNKPSKSMTVGFMGVERSRTTGLPAVTQESQEYLDEGTLKKRNLSVGGKATITLAEKSFGIKELSPKNIALDIKDLTGENDWIAIIHADGNGLGQILSKFSDSPKE
;
A
#
# COMPACT_ATOMS: atom_id res chain seq x y z
N GLU A 1 -0.46 -2.15 9.13
CA GLU A 1 -0.90 -0.98 9.95
C GLU A 1 -0.40 -1.09 11.39
N SER A 2 -0.57 -2.22 12.09
CA SER A 2 -0.15 -2.39 13.49
C SER A 2 1.36 -2.20 13.75
N THR A 3 2.20 -2.45 12.76
CA THR A 3 3.67 -2.37 12.94
C THR A 3 4.18 -0.91 12.99
N TYR A 4 3.48 0.02 12.33
CA TYR A 4 3.79 1.44 12.40
C TYR A 4 3.29 2.10 13.69
N GLU A 5 2.33 1.48 14.37
CA GLU A 5 1.75 2.00 15.61
C GLU A 5 2.58 1.64 16.86
N GLN A 6 3.58 0.78 16.71
CA GLN A 6 4.49 0.47 17.80
C GLN A 6 5.48 1.62 18.00
N GLY A 7 5.20 2.48 18.96
CA GLY A 7 6.04 3.59 19.37
C GLY A 7 5.79 4.94 18.70
N GLY A 8 4.89 5.05 17.73
CA GLY A 8 4.56 6.31 17.05
C GLY A 8 3.08 6.66 17.11
N THR A 9 2.77 7.95 17.18
CA THR A 9 1.40 8.47 17.09
C THR A 9 1.03 8.70 15.63
N SER A 10 0.00 8.01 15.15
CA SER A 10 -0.49 8.16 13.78
C SER A 10 -1.30 9.44 13.61
N ILE A 11 -0.93 10.27 12.63
CA ILE A 11 -1.67 11.48 12.24
C ILE A 11 -2.64 11.19 11.10
N ILE A 12 -2.18 10.48 10.08
CA ILE A 12 -2.96 10.17 8.87
C ILE A 12 -2.77 8.70 8.52
N LYS A 13 -3.89 8.03 8.24
CA LYS A 13 -3.95 6.68 7.68
C LYS A 13 -4.98 6.68 6.55
N ALA A 14 -4.55 6.89 5.33
CA ALA A 14 -5.47 6.93 4.20
C ALA A 14 -4.78 6.54 2.88
N ALA A 15 -5.50 5.84 2.04
CA ALA A 15 -5.11 5.55 0.65
C ALA A 15 -3.67 5.00 0.50
N GLY A 16 -3.27 4.11 1.39
CA GLY A 16 -1.91 3.52 1.37
C GLY A 16 -0.80 4.46 1.88
N ASN A 17 -1.16 5.61 2.45
CA ASN A 17 -0.24 6.52 3.12
C ASN A 17 -0.46 6.49 4.63
N ILE A 18 0.65 6.45 5.36
CA ILE A 18 0.66 6.55 6.82
C ILE A 18 1.63 7.67 7.19
N LYS A 19 1.20 8.59 8.05
CA LYS A 19 2.06 9.62 8.65
C LYS A 19 2.02 9.46 10.16
N CYS A 20 3.18 9.29 10.77
CA CYS A 20 3.33 9.11 12.21
C CYS A 20 4.35 10.08 12.78
N VAL A 21 4.14 10.47 14.02
CA VAL A 21 5.12 11.21 14.84
C VAL A 21 5.73 10.24 15.84
N TYR A 22 7.02 10.33 16.00
CA TYR A 22 7.81 9.57 16.97
C TYR A 22 8.51 10.55 17.90
N ASP A 23 8.31 10.39 19.19
CA ASP A 23 9.02 11.17 20.22
C ASP A 23 10.44 10.66 20.43
N ASN A 24 10.68 9.39 20.10
CA ASN A 24 11.96 8.72 20.25
C ASN A 24 12.60 8.42 18.87
N LEU A 25 13.80 8.96 18.65
CA LEU A 25 14.56 8.74 17.43
C LEU A 25 14.86 7.26 17.18
N GLN A 26 15.21 6.51 18.23
CA GLN A 26 15.55 5.08 18.10
C GLN A 26 14.35 4.24 17.65
N GLU A 27 13.16 4.53 18.14
CA GLU A 27 11.93 3.86 17.70
C GLU A 27 11.59 4.20 16.24
N CYS A 28 11.76 5.44 15.85
CA CYS A 28 11.61 5.85 14.46
C CYS A 28 12.59 5.12 13.54
N GLU A 29 13.87 5.09 13.88
CA GLU A 29 14.91 4.39 13.12
C GLU A 29 14.62 2.90 13.02
N LYS A 30 14.24 2.26 14.12
CA LYS A 30 13.85 0.85 14.14
C LYS A 30 12.69 0.58 13.18
N THR A 31 11.62 1.38 13.25
CA THR A 31 10.45 1.22 12.39
C THR A 31 10.82 1.42 10.92
N VAL A 32 11.60 2.44 10.60
CA VAL A 32 12.04 2.72 9.22
C VAL A 32 12.88 1.60 8.63
N LEU A 33 13.69 0.93 9.44
CA LEU A 33 14.54 -0.18 9.00
C LEU A 33 13.78 -1.52 8.92
N GLU A 34 12.93 -1.81 9.90
CA GLU A 34 12.27 -3.13 10.00
C GLU A 34 11.01 -3.25 9.16
N PHE A 35 10.23 -2.18 9.02
CA PHE A 35 8.96 -2.23 8.34
C PHE A 35 9.07 -2.62 6.86
N PRO A 36 9.95 -2.04 6.03
CA PRO A 36 10.10 -2.46 4.64
C PRO A 36 10.48 -3.93 4.52
N LYS A 37 11.38 -4.40 5.38
CA LYS A 37 11.80 -5.80 5.41
C LYS A 37 10.63 -6.73 5.73
N THR A 38 9.84 -6.39 6.74
CA THR A 38 8.64 -7.16 7.12
C THR A 38 7.64 -7.24 5.97
N VAL A 39 7.40 -6.11 5.29
CA VAL A 39 6.47 -6.08 4.14
C VAL A 39 7.02 -6.84 2.96
N MET A 40 8.29 -6.73 2.64
CA MET A 40 8.91 -7.49 1.55
C MET A 40 8.84 -9.00 1.78
N LEU A 41 8.96 -9.45 3.01
CA LEU A 41 8.81 -10.87 3.36
C LEU A 41 7.35 -11.34 3.32
N ALA A 42 6.43 -10.49 3.79
CA ALA A 42 5.00 -10.83 3.82
C ALA A 42 4.34 -10.71 2.43
N ALA A 43 4.72 -9.71 1.66
CA ALA A 43 4.15 -9.40 0.35
C ALA A 43 5.23 -9.05 -0.67
N PRO A 44 5.97 -10.04 -1.18
CA PRO A 44 7.00 -9.84 -2.19
C PRO A 44 6.46 -9.10 -3.42
N GLY A 45 7.23 -8.12 -3.90
CA GLY A 45 6.84 -7.31 -5.05
C GLY A 45 6.09 -6.01 -4.70
N ILE A 46 5.72 -5.78 -3.42
CA ILE A 46 5.22 -4.48 -2.99
C ILE A 46 6.40 -3.54 -2.74
N THR A 47 6.36 -2.37 -3.35
CA THR A 47 7.34 -1.31 -3.12
C THR A 47 6.87 -0.36 -2.04
N ILE A 48 7.75 -0.02 -1.09
CA ILE A 48 7.50 0.95 -0.04
C ILE A 48 8.48 2.09 -0.17
N SER A 49 7.97 3.31 -0.09
CA SER A 49 8.79 4.51 0.00
C SER A 49 8.56 5.17 1.36
N GLN A 50 9.63 5.57 2.00
CA GLN A 50 9.59 6.19 3.32
C GLN A 50 10.40 7.49 3.32
N ALA A 51 9.96 8.45 4.11
CA ALA A 51 10.71 9.69 4.35
C ALA A 51 10.59 10.06 5.82
N VAL A 52 11.64 10.66 6.37
CA VAL A 52 11.68 11.15 7.74
C VAL A 52 12.15 12.60 7.74
N VAL A 53 11.48 13.41 8.56
CA VAL A 53 11.87 14.79 8.86
C VAL A 53 12.05 14.88 10.36
N LYS A 54 13.19 15.44 10.80
CA LYS A 54 13.43 15.74 12.20
C LYS A 54 13.00 17.18 12.44
N VAL A 55 12.12 17.38 13.40
CA VAL A 55 11.59 18.68 13.81
C VAL A 55 11.57 18.77 15.34
N THR A 56 11.60 19.96 15.89
CA THR A 56 11.34 20.16 17.32
C THR A 56 9.83 20.18 17.57
N GLU A 57 9.42 19.93 18.81
CA GLU A 57 7.99 19.99 19.18
C GLU A 57 7.41 21.41 18.97
N GLU A 58 8.19 22.43 19.25
CA GLU A 58 7.81 23.83 19.05
C GLU A 58 7.61 24.15 17.57
N GLU A 59 8.56 23.74 16.72
CA GLU A 59 8.47 23.92 15.27
C GLU A 59 7.28 23.14 14.68
N PHE A 60 7.06 21.93 15.16
CA PHE A 60 5.93 21.12 14.71
C PHE A 60 4.57 21.74 15.06
N LYS A 61 4.44 22.31 16.28
CA LYS A 61 3.21 23.00 16.69
C LYS A 61 3.00 24.33 15.97
N ALA A 62 4.09 25.10 15.78
CA ALA A 62 4.02 26.42 15.15
C ALA A 62 3.84 26.36 13.63
N ASN A 63 4.44 25.37 12.95
CA ASN A 63 4.54 25.32 11.49
C ASN A 63 4.14 23.93 10.93
N PHE A 64 3.08 23.35 11.43
CA PHE A 64 2.63 21.99 11.06
C PHE A 64 2.53 21.78 9.54
N ALA A 65 1.89 22.71 8.82
CA ALA A 65 1.73 22.62 7.37
C ALA A 65 3.08 22.59 6.64
N SER A 66 4.05 23.40 7.07
CA SER A 66 5.39 23.42 6.51
C SER A 66 6.14 22.11 6.76
N CYS A 67 6.01 21.52 7.95
CA CYS A 67 6.61 20.23 8.29
C CYS A 67 6.04 19.11 7.41
N MET A 68 4.72 19.12 7.19
CA MET A 68 4.05 18.16 6.31
C MET A 68 4.50 18.30 4.85
N ASP A 69 4.63 19.52 4.38
CA ASP A 69 5.09 19.82 3.02
C ASP A 69 6.54 19.35 2.79
N GLN A 70 7.42 19.58 3.77
CA GLN A 70 8.79 19.06 3.73
C GLN A 70 8.83 17.53 3.69
N LEU A 71 8.00 16.87 4.51
CA LEU A 71 7.89 15.41 4.54
C LEU A 71 7.43 14.87 3.17
N GLU A 72 6.42 15.48 2.58
CA GLU A 72 5.89 15.07 1.27
C GLU A 72 6.89 15.30 0.14
N LYS A 73 7.61 16.42 0.15
CA LYS A 73 8.69 16.70 -0.80
C LYS A 73 9.80 15.65 -0.71
N LYS A 74 10.23 15.28 0.50
CA LYS A 74 11.21 14.21 0.70
C LYS A 74 10.67 12.85 0.22
N LEU A 75 9.43 12.53 0.52
CA LEU A 75 8.80 11.28 0.06
C LEU A 75 8.72 11.23 -1.46
N LYS A 76 8.35 12.32 -2.11
CA LYS A 76 8.31 12.43 -3.58
C LYS A 76 9.68 12.22 -4.20
N ILE A 77 10.73 12.80 -3.63
CA ILE A 77 12.11 12.60 -4.07
C ILE A 77 12.49 11.11 -3.94
N GLN A 78 12.16 10.49 -2.81
CA GLN A 78 12.45 9.09 -2.57
C GLN A 78 11.72 8.16 -3.53
N ARG A 79 10.46 8.44 -3.83
CA ARG A 79 9.66 7.70 -4.82
C ARG A 79 10.24 7.77 -6.24
N ASN A 80 10.79 8.93 -6.61
CA ASN A 80 11.38 9.14 -7.94
C ASN A 80 12.84 8.63 -8.03
N LYS A 81 13.41 8.17 -6.92
CA LYS A 81 14.74 7.57 -6.88
C LYS A 81 14.57 6.04 -6.87
N PRO A 82 14.69 5.38 -8.03
CA PRO A 82 14.55 3.93 -8.07
C PRO A 82 15.61 3.27 -7.21
N SER A 83 15.20 2.26 -6.44
CA SER A 83 16.16 1.43 -5.71
C SER A 83 17.05 0.71 -6.73
N LYS A 84 18.33 0.83 -6.58
CA LYS A 84 19.30 0.04 -7.35
C LYS A 84 19.34 -1.37 -6.78
N SER A 85 18.28 -2.15 -7.01
CA SER A 85 18.34 -3.58 -6.73
C SER A 85 19.21 -4.23 -7.79
N MET A 86 20.28 -4.86 -7.38
CA MET A 86 21.09 -5.69 -8.25
C MET A 86 20.30 -6.96 -8.57
N THR A 87 19.81 -7.07 -9.79
CA THR A 87 19.29 -8.34 -10.30
C THR A 87 20.48 -9.27 -10.52
N VAL A 88 20.74 -10.13 -9.56
CA VAL A 88 21.75 -11.18 -9.74
C VAL A 88 21.18 -12.21 -10.70
N GLY A 89 21.65 -12.18 -11.94
CA GLY A 89 21.27 -13.15 -12.95
C GLY A 89 22.10 -14.42 -12.79
N PHE A 90 21.53 -15.46 -12.21
CA PHE A 90 22.08 -16.81 -12.31
C PHE A 90 21.58 -17.47 -13.59
N MET A 91 22.52 -17.94 -14.45
CA MET A 91 22.17 -18.56 -15.74
C MET A 91 21.42 -19.89 -15.59
N GLY A 92 21.44 -20.52 -14.41
CA GLY A 92 20.78 -21.80 -14.14
C GLY A 92 19.41 -21.68 -13.43
N VAL A 93 18.86 -20.47 -13.31
CA VAL A 93 17.57 -20.27 -12.64
C VAL A 93 16.49 -19.91 -13.65
N GLU A 94 15.43 -20.72 -13.70
CA GLU A 94 14.23 -20.41 -14.46
C GLU A 94 13.58 -19.12 -13.96
N ARG A 95 12.94 -18.42 -14.87
CA ARG A 95 12.31 -17.13 -14.56
C ARG A 95 10.82 -17.16 -14.88
N SER A 96 10.05 -16.48 -14.06
CA SER A 96 8.65 -16.18 -14.37
C SER A 96 8.57 -15.40 -15.68
N ARG A 97 7.75 -15.88 -16.61
CA ARG A 97 7.53 -15.22 -17.91
C ARG A 97 6.81 -13.89 -17.78
N THR A 98 6.00 -13.73 -16.71
CA THR A 98 5.22 -12.53 -16.45
C THR A 98 6.03 -11.40 -15.80
N THR A 99 6.92 -11.72 -14.87
CA THR A 99 7.64 -10.72 -14.06
C THR A 99 9.14 -10.62 -14.39
N GLY A 100 9.70 -11.67 -15.03
CA GLY A 100 11.15 -11.79 -15.24
C GLY A 100 11.94 -12.10 -13.97
N LEU A 101 11.28 -12.23 -12.82
CA LEU A 101 11.92 -12.58 -11.54
C LEU A 101 12.25 -14.08 -11.48
N PRO A 102 13.24 -14.49 -10.65
CA PRO A 102 13.53 -15.90 -10.42
C PRO A 102 12.30 -16.67 -9.99
N ALA A 103 12.06 -17.81 -10.61
CA ALA A 103 10.98 -18.69 -10.25
C ALA A 103 11.31 -19.48 -8.97
N VAL A 104 10.32 -19.64 -8.10
CA VAL A 104 10.41 -20.44 -6.88
C VAL A 104 9.65 -21.76 -6.98
N THR A 105 8.73 -21.86 -7.94
CA THR A 105 7.95 -23.07 -8.20
C THR A 105 7.46 -23.12 -9.64
N GLN A 106 6.98 -24.30 -10.05
CA GLN A 106 6.28 -24.51 -11.32
C GLN A 106 4.89 -25.09 -11.04
N GLU A 107 3.86 -24.44 -11.56
CA GLU A 107 2.49 -24.91 -11.51
C GLU A 107 1.88 -24.88 -12.91
N SER A 108 1.23 -25.97 -13.33
CA SER A 108 0.56 -26.05 -14.63
C SER A 108 1.42 -25.57 -15.82
N GLN A 109 2.71 -25.94 -15.85
CA GLN A 109 3.70 -25.52 -16.85
C GLN A 109 4.07 -24.02 -16.82
N GLU A 110 3.68 -23.29 -15.80
CA GLU A 110 4.03 -21.89 -15.58
C GLU A 110 5.06 -21.77 -14.45
N TYR A 111 6.15 -21.04 -14.71
CA TYR A 111 7.14 -20.73 -13.70
C TYR A 111 6.70 -19.49 -12.91
N LEU A 112 6.54 -19.64 -11.60
CA LEU A 112 6.02 -18.60 -10.71
C LEU A 112 7.11 -18.06 -9.81
N ASP A 113 7.24 -16.74 -9.76
CA ASP A 113 7.99 -16.05 -8.72
C ASP A 113 7.21 -16.03 -7.40
N GLU A 114 7.89 -15.71 -6.30
CA GLU A 114 7.30 -15.75 -4.95
C GLU A 114 6.10 -14.80 -4.80
N GLY A 115 6.17 -13.61 -5.41
CA GLY A 115 5.07 -12.63 -5.36
C GLY A 115 3.82 -13.14 -6.07
N THR A 116 3.99 -13.73 -7.25
CA THR A 116 2.91 -14.33 -8.02
C THR A 116 2.32 -15.55 -7.31
N LEU A 117 3.17 -16.41 -6.75
CA LEU A 117 2.74 -17.57 -5.96
C LEU A 117 1.90 -17.15 -4.75
N LYS A 118 2.36 -16.18 -3.97
CA LYS A 118 1.58 -15.67 -2.82
C LYS A 118 0.23 -15.08 -3.23
N LYS A 119 0.18 -14.30 -4.31
CA LYS A 119 -1.09 -13.77 -4.84
C LYS A 119 -2.03 -14.90 -5.25
N ARG A 120 -1.52 -15.91 -5.94
CA ARG A 120 -2.28 -17.06 -6.38
C ARG A 120 -2.85 -17.84 -5.19
N ASN A 121 -2.05 -18.10 -4.17
CA ASN A 121 -2.47 -18.76 -2.94
C ASN A 121 -3.54 -17.97 -2.15
N LEU A 122 -3.47 -16.64 -2.15
CA LEU A 122 -4.49 -15.80 -1.54
C LEU A 122 -5.80 -15.78 -2.33
N SER A 123 -5.73 -15.98 -3.66
CA SER A 123 -6.93 -15.96 -4.53
C SER A 123 -7.66 -17.29 -4.57
N VAL A 124 -7.07 -18.38 -4.06
CA VAL A 124 -7.71 -19.70 -4.03
C VAL A 124 -9.05 -19.64 -3.27
N GLY A 125 -10.10 -20.10 -3.92
CA GLY A 125 -11.46 -20.11 -3.38
C GLY A 125 -12.09 -18.74 -3.17
N GLY A 126 -11.57 -17.69 -3.82
CA GLY A 126 -12.12 -16.33 -3.72
C GLY A 126 -11.90 -15.64 -2.38
N LYS A 127 -11.10 -16.20 -1.47
CA LYS A 127 -10.88 -15.66 -0.12
C LYS A 127 -10.43 -14.21 -0.10
N ALA A 128 -9.49 -13.83 -0.98
CA ALA A 128 -9.01 -12.45 -1.03
C ALA A 128 -10.12 -11.47 -1.43
N THR A 129 -10.92 -11.83 -2.43
CA THR A 129 -12.05 -11.03 -2.91
C THR A 129 -13.13 -10.89 -1.84
N ILE A 130 -13.49 -11.99 -1.16
CA ILE A 130 -14.46 -11.99 -0.07
C ILE A 130 -13.98 -11.09 1.07
N THR A 131 -12.74 -11.29 1.55
CA THR A 131 -12.18 -10.49 2.64
C THR A 131 -12.12 -9.00 2.29
N LEU A 132 -11.78 -8.66 1.04
CA LEU A 132 -11.75 -7.29 0.58
C LEU A 132 -13.16 -6.68 0.54
N ALA A 133 -14.13 -7.43 0.02
CA ALA A 133 -15.53 -7.00 -0.03
C ALA A 133 -16.14 -6.82 1.37
N GLU A 134 -15.91 -7.76 2.28
CA GLU A 134 -16.34 -7.65 3.68
C GLU A 134 -15.80 -6.39 4.37
N LYS A 135 -14.50 -6.12 4.18
CA LYS A 135 -13.87 -4.91 4.72
C LYS A 135 -14.38 -3.62 4.08
N SER A 136 -14.65 -3.64 2.77
CA SER A 136 -15.08 -2.46 2.03
C SER A 136 -16.53 -2.09 2.30
N PHE A 137 -17.39 -3.08 2.43
CA PHE A 137 -18.83 -2.87 2.63
C PHE A 137 -19.26 -2.99 4.10
N GLY A 138 -18.37 -3.38 5.01
CA GLY A 138 -18.68 -3.60 6.41
C GLY A 138 -19.64 -4.78 6.67
N ILE A 139 -19.79 -5.66 5.68
CA ILE A 139 -20.66 -6.83 5.75
C ILE A 139 -19.82 -8.00 6.27
N LYS A 140 -20.38 -8.75 7.23
CA LYS A 140 -19.75 -9.98 7.73
C LYS A 140 -20.36 -11.19 7.04
N GLU A 141 -19.53 -12.20 6.79
CA GLU A 141 -19.94 -13.49 6.25
C GLU A 141 -20.50 -13.44 4.82
N LEU A 142 -19.81 -12.74 3.92
CA LEU A 142 -20.13 -12.79 2.50
C LEU A 142 -19.86 -14.19 1.93
N SER A 143 -20.87 -14.74 1.25
CA SER A 143 -20.69 -15.98 0.47
C SER A 143 -20.04 -15.66 -0.87
N PRO A 144 -19.19 -16.55 -1.42
CA PRO A 144 -18.67 -16.41 -2.79
C PRO A 144 -19.77 -16.22 -3.84
N LYS A 145 -20.96 -16.77 -3.59
CA LYS A 145 -22.13 -16.64 -4.48
C LYS A 145 -22.70 -15.21 -4.53
N ASN A 146 -22.35 -14.36 -3.57
CA ASN A 146 -22.82 -12.96 -3.51
C ASN A 146 -21.86 -12.01 -4.23
N ILE A 147 -20.76 -12.52 -4.76
CA ILE A 147 -19.75 -11.73 -5.45
C ILE A 147 -19.69 -12.17 -6.91
N ALA A 148 -19.99 -11.28 -7.83
CA ALA A 148 -19.80 -11.52 -9.24
C ALA A 148 -18.31 -11.67 -9.54
N LEU A 149 -17.87 -12.86 -9.93
CA LEU A 149 -16.48 -13.17 -10.29
C LEU A 149 -16.27 -13.19 -11.81
N ASP A 150 -17.35 -13.27 -12.58
CA ASP A 150 -17.35 -13.21 -14.04
C ASP A 150 -18.21 -12.02 -14.51
N ILE A 151 -17.86 -11.47 -15.66
CA ILE A 151 -18.63 -10.41 -16.33
C ILE A 151 -20.06 -10.84 -16.57
N LYS A 152 -20.30 -12.10 -16.91
CA LYS A 152 -21.62 -12.67 -17.11
C LYS A 152 -22.54 -12.58 -15.89
N ASP A 153 -21.94 -12.64 -14.69
CA ASP A 153 -22.69 -12.49 -13.45
C ASP A 153 -23.19 -11.04 -13.24
N LEU A 154 -22.58 -10.07 -13.93
CA LEU A 154 -22.92 -8.65 -13.85
C LEU A 154 -23.89 -8.20 -14.94
N THR A 155 -23.85 -8.83 -16.12
CA THR A 155 -24.57 -8.34 -17.31
C THR A 155 -26.04 -8.76 -17.35
N GLY A 156 -26.42 -9.78 -16.60
CA GLY A 156 -27.79 -10.33 -16.72
C GLY A 156 -28.13 -10.74 -18.14
N GLU A 157 -29.38 -10.48 -18.58
CA GLU A 157 -29.88 -10.90 -19.91
C GLU A 157 -29.45 -9.98 -21.06
N ASN A 158 -28.92 -8.79 -20.78
CA ASN A 158 -28.74 -7.73 -21.80
C ASN A 158 -27.29 -7.48 -22.23
N ASP A 159 -26.33 -8.19 -21.73
CA ASP A 159 -24.88 -8.08 -22.04
C ASP A 159 -24.29 -6.64 -21.94
N TRP A 160 -24.93 -5.75 -21.18
CA TRP A 160 -24.46 -4.38 -20.98
C TRP A 160 -23.93 -4.16 -19.57
N ILE A 161 -22.79 -3.46 -19.47
CA ILE A 161 -22.20 -3.03 -18.20
C ILE A 161 -22.02 -1.52 -18.24
N ALA A 162 -22.42 -0.84 -17.16
CA ALA A 162 -22.09 0.56 -16.93
C ALA A 162 -20.96 0.67 -15.90
N ILE A 163 -19.89 1.37 -16.26
CA ILE A 163 -18.81 1.70 -15.34
C ILE A 163 -18.96 3.17 -14.97
N ILE A 164 -19.17 3.43 -13.67
CA ILE A 164 -19.26 4.78 -13.13
C ILE A 164 -17.98 5.05 -12.35
N HIS A 165 -17.20 6.04 -12.78
CA HIS A 165 -16.03 6.54 -12.06
C HIS A 165 -16.37 7.93 -11.50
N ALA A 166 -16.26 8.07 -10.17
CA ALA A 166 -16.45 9.35 -9.49
C ALA A 166 -15.22 9.65 -8.63
N ASP A 167 -14.63 10.82 -8.84
CA ASP A 167 -13.48 11.28 -8.05
C ASP A 167 -13.72 12.71 -7.56
N GLY A 168 -13.35 13.00 -6.32
CA GLY A 168 -13.48 14.31 -5.70
C GLY A 168 -12.26 15.19 -6.00
N ASN A 169 -12.38 16.10 -6.95
CA ASN A 169 -11.31 17.04 -7.28
C ASN A 169 -11.07 18.06 -6.17
N GLY A 170 -9.81 18.26 -5.81
CA GLY A 170 -9.38 19.34 -4.91
C GLY A 170 -9.65 19.10 -3.42
N LEU A 171 -10.09 17.92 -2.99
CA LEU A 171 -10.35 17.62 -1.58
C LEU A 171 -9.11 17.86 -0.69
N GLY A 172 -7.92 17.48 -1.17
CA GLY A 172 -6.66 17.74 -0.48
C GLY A 172 -6.35 19.24 -0.31
N GLN A 173 -6.72 20.07 -1.30
CA GLN A 173 -6.55 21.53 -1.21
C GLN A 173 -7.53 22.16 -0.23
N ILE A 174 -8.74 21.63 -0.13
CA ILE A 174 -9.75 22.07 0.84
C ILE A 174 -9.27 21.74 2.25
N LEU A 175 -8.81 20.51 2.48
CA LEU A 175 -8.28 20.09 3.77
C LEU A 175 -7.05 20.88 4.20
N SER A 176 -6.14 21.24 3.29
CA SER A 176 -4.99 22.09 3.61
C SER A 176 -5.39 23.49 4.05
N LYS A 177 -6.44 24.06 3.45
CA LYS A 177 -6.96 25.38 3.85
C LYS A 177 -7.62 25.35 5.24
N PHE A 178 -8.23 24.24 5.63
CA PHE A 178 -8.76 24.11 7.00
C PHE A 178 -7.69 24.01 8.07
N SER A 179 -6.52 23.48 7.74
CA SER A 179 -5.39 23.42 8.69
C SER A 179 -4.75 24.77 8.97
N ASP A 180 -4.91 25.73 8.05
CA ASP A 180 -4.36 27.07 8.16
C ASP A 180 -5.34 28.06 8.84
N SER A 181 -6.57 27.64 9.12
CA SER A 181 -7.54 28.48 9.84
C SER A 181 -7.26 28.43 11.33
N PRO A 182 -7.08 29.60 12.00
CA PRO A 182 -6.93 29.63 13.45
C PRO A 182 -8.20 29.03 14.08
N LYS A 183 -8.03 28.15 15.05
CA LYS A 183 -9.15 27.67 15.87
C LYS A 183 -9.65 28.86 16.68
N GLU A 184 -10.86 29.36 16.36
CA GLU A 184 -11.65 30.15 17.31
C GLU A 184 -12.17 29.27 18.45
#